data_e84acc5740bb0c165deece48aead2e23
#
_entry.id   e84acc5740bb0c165deece48aead2e23
#
_cell.length_a   1.000
_cell.length_b   1.000
_cell.length_c   1.000
_cell.angle_alpha   90.00
_cell.angle_beta   90.00
_cell.angle_gamma   90.00
#
_symmetry.space_group_name_H-M   'P 1'
#
loop_
_entity.id
_entity.type
_entity.pdbx_description
1 polymer ?
#
loop_
_entity_poly.entity_id
_entity_poly.type
_entity_poly.pdbx_seq_one_letter_code
_entity_poly.pdbx_strand_id
1 'polypeptide(L)'
;YPEALLEFEQHHPGAKVLLMEENFRSDANIVQAADSFIQKNTLRHEKHMRPSRPKQRELREISVANRNAQYSYLLKVAAGCTNQTAVLYRDHECALPLIDLLERNGIPYRMRNADMTFFTNRVVMDISNIIKLAADPQNTDLFLQVYYKLGTYLRKQDAHKIADISRKQKLSVWEAALQYGDLDGYVKGSISAIQTHMKHLLEEPAGKAIYRIVQYMGYQDYLTRSEIKDNKLDTLRILAALEESPIRLVERLSELQQIIKEKPPDYSCPFILSTIHASK
;
A
#
# COMPACT_ATOMS: atom_id res chain seq x y z
N TYR A 1 9.02 22.55 12.77
CA TYR A 1 9.15 23.07 14.13
C TYR A 1 8.13 24.20 14.31
N PRO A 2 6.91 23.94 14.88
CA PRO A 2 5.89 24.96 15.12
C PRO A 2 6.40 26.08 16.03
N GLU A 3 7.26 25.74 17.00
CA GLU A 3 7.84 26.65 17.97
C GLU A 3 8.61 27.78 17.29
N ALA A 4 9.39 27.48 16.25
CA ALA A 4 10.15 28.50 15.52
C ALA A 4 9.26 29.58 14.87
N LEU A 5 8.01 29.23 14.50
CA LEU A 5 7.04 30.19 13.98
C LEU A 5 6.38 31.00 15.11
N LEU A 6 6.12 30.37 16.25
CA LEU A 6 5.52 31.06 17.41
C LEU A 6 6.48 32.01 18.09
N GLU A 7 7.78 31.68 18.08
CA GLU A 7 8.85 32.50 18.68
C GLU A 7 9.47 33.50 17.68
N PHE A 8 8.96 33.57 16.46
CA PHE A 8 9.55 34.40 15.40
C PHE A 8 9.70 35.90 15.80
N GLU A 9 8.68 36.48 16.42
CA GLU A 9 8.72 37.86 16.88
C GLU A 9 9.78 38.10 17.98
N GLN A 10 10.02 37.08 18.82
CA GLN A 10 11.03 37.17 19.90
C GLN A 10 12.46 37.17 19.31
N HIS A 11 12.69 36.39 18.26
CA HIS A 11 13.98 36.30 17.58
C HIS A 11 14.21 37.43 16.56
N HIS A 12 13.13 38.06 16.09
CA HIS A 12 13.17 39.14 15.10
C HIS A 12 12.42 40.36 15.61
N PRO A 13 13.05 41.19 16.51
CA PRO A 13 12.43 42.40 17.03
C PRO A 13 12.02 43.37 15.91
N GLY A 14 10.75 43.77 15.91
CA GLY A 14 10.18 44.64 14.86
C GLY A 14 9.48 43.85 13.73
N ALA A 15 9.48 42.52 13.75
CA ALA A 15 8.65 41.73 12.87
C ALA A 15 7.16 42.04 13.11
N LYS A 16 6.39 42.05 12.02
CA LYS A 16 4.95 42.28 12.09
C LYS A 16 4.19 41.05 11.74
N VAL A 17 3.41 40.52 12.68
CA VAL A 17 2.52 39.37 12.44
C VAL A 17 1.22 39.85 11.80
N LEU A 18 0.90 39.31 10.63
CA LEU A 18 -0.35 39.60 9.94
C LEU A 18 -1.20 38.30 9.93
N LEU A 19 -2.39 38.39 10.52
CA LEU A 19 -3.33 37.30 10.57
C LEU A 19 -4.24 37.30 9.32
N MET A 20 -4.16 36.26 8.50
CA MET A 20 -5.11 36.05 7.40
C MET A 20 -6.30 35.23 7.94
N GLU A 21 -7.39 35.91 8.30
CA GLU A 21 -8.55 35.29 8.93
C GLU A 21 -9.70 35.05 7.96
N GLU A 22 -9.74 35.68 6.81
CA GLU A 22 -10.82 35.48 5.85
C GLU A 22 -10.54 34.35 4.89
N ASN A 23 -11.54 33.47 4.73
CA ASN A 23 -11.51 32.34 3.81
C ASN A 23 -12.50 32.56 2.66
N PHE A 24 -11.96 32.82 1.46
CA PHE A 24 -12.72 33.07 0.23
C PHE A 24 -13.01 31.80 -0.58
N ARG A 25 -12.43 30.65 -0.22
CA ARG A 25 -12.50 29.41 -1.00
C ARG A 25 -13.67 28.54 -0.59
N SER A 26 -13.80 28.26 0.70
CA SER A 26 -14.74 27.26 1.24
C SER A 26 -16.02 27.93 1.74
N ASP A 27 -17.11 27.15 1.76
CA ASP A 27 -18.34 27.61 2.40
C ASP A 27 -18.24 27.65 3.93
N ALA A 28 -19.24 28.29 4.56
CA ALA A 28 -19.21 28.53 5.98
C ALA A 28 -19.23 27.23 6.82
N ASN A 29 -19.86 26.15 6.34
CA ASN A 29 -19.90 24.88 7.07
C ASN A 29 -18.50 24.26 7.19
N ILE A 30 -17.75 24.29 6.10
CA ILE A 30 -16.38 23.74 6.05
C ILE A 30 -15.45 24.61 6.92
N VAL A 31 -15.52 25.94 6.78
CA VAL A 31 -14.68 26.88 7.54
C VAL A 31 -14.93 26.75 9.05
N GLN A 32 -16.19 26.71 9.47
CA GLN A 32 -16.56 26.58 10.88
C GLN A 32 -16.09 25.25 11.47
N ALA A 33 -16.26 24.14 10.75
CA ALA A 33 -15.79 22.82 11.21
C ALA A 33 -14.26 22.77 11.31
N ALA A 34 -13.55 23.31 10.33
CA ALA A 34 -12.09 23.38 10.34
C ALA A 34 -11.56 24.27 11.46
N ASP A 35 -12.20 25.45 11.68
CA ASP A 35 -11.84 26.34 12.77
C ASP A 35 -12.07 25.68 14.14
N SER A 36 -13.23 25.08 14.36
CA SER A 36 -13.52 24.33 15.60
C SER A 36 -12.56 23.18 15.85
N PHE A 37 -12.10 22.52 14.79
CA PHE A 37 -11.10 21.45 14.90
C PHE A 37 -9.72 22.00 15.31
N ILE A 38 -9.25 23.05 14.66
CA ILE A 38 -7.91 23.60 14.90
C ILE A 38 -7.80 24.32 16.25
N GLN A 39 -8.92 24.84 16.80
CA GLN A 39 -8.96 25.45 18.13
C GLN A 39 -8.56 24.48 19.25
N LYS A 40 -8.64 23.16 19.03
CA LYS A 40 -8.17 22.13 19.97
C LYS A 40 -6.64 22.09 20.10
N ASN A 41 -5.92 22.67 19.16
CA ASN A 41 -4.47 22.77 19.23
C ASN A 41 -4.08 24.04 19.99
N THR A 42 -3.40 23.90 21.12
CA THR A 42 -2.96 25.01 21.98
C THR A 42 -1.64 25.65 21.52
N LEU A 43 -0.82 24.90 20.75
CA LEU A 43 0.46 25.39 20.22
C LEU A 43 0.26 26.07 18.85
N ARG A 44 -0.32 27.28 18.86
CA ARG A 44 -0.56 28.09 17.66
C ARG A 44 -0.78 29.54 17.99
N HIS A 45 -0.67 30.43 17.02
CA HIS A 45 -1.19 31.80 17.15
C HIS A 45 -2.72 31.79 17.28
N GLU A 46 -3.26 32.57 18.19
CA GLU A 46 -4.71 32.72 18.32
C GLU A 46 -5.27 33.37 17.04
N LYS A 47 -6.15 32.65 16.38
CA LYS A 47 -6.71 33.03 15.10
C LYS A 47 -8.04 32.31 14.88
N HIS A 48 -9.04 33.06 14.38
CA HIS A 48 -10.35 32.52 14.02
C HIS A 48 -10.65 32.75 12.55
N MET A 49 -10.95 31.67 11.82
CA MET A 49 -11.25 31.76 10.40
C MET A 49 -12.68 32.24 10.18
N ARG A 50 -12.84 33.27 9.33
CA ARG A 50 -14.15 33.80 8.93
C ARG A 50 -14.47 33.42 7.50
N PRO A 51 -15.64 32.77 7.24
CA PRO A 51 -16.04 32.43 5.89
C PRO A 51 -16.60 33.67 5.17
N SER A 52 -16.16 33.92 3.94
CA SER A 52 -16.77 34.92 3.07
C SER A 52 -17.93 34.37 2.24
N ARG A 53 -18.08 33.03 2.19
CA ARG A 53 -19.16 32.35 1.45
C ARG A 53 -20.23 31.83 2.41
N PRO A 54 -21.52 31.85 1.99
CA PRO A 54 -22.61 31.35 2.82
C PRO A 54 -22.52 29.82 3.01
N LYS A 55 -23.32 29.31 3.93
CA LYS A 55 -23.54 27.85 4.10
C LYS A 55 -24.17 27.29 2.83
N GLN A 56 -23.62 26.17 2.32
CA GLN A 56 -24.19 25.47 1.16
C GLN A 56 -24.70 24.10 1.54
N ARG A 57 -23.78 23.13 1.73
CA ARG A 57 -24.13 21.74 2.05
C ARG A 57 -23.71 21.42 3.48
N GLU A 58 -24.50 20.60 4.15
CA GLU A 58 -24.14 20.08 5.46
C GLU A 58 -22.99 19.10 5.37
N LEU A 59 -22.11 19.15 6.37
CA LEU A 59 -21.10 18.13 6.57
C LEU A 59 -21.77 16.85 7.07
N ARG A 60 -21.42 15.73 6.46
CA ARG A 60 -21.93 14.41 6.83
C ARG A 60 -20.79 13.52 7.30
N GLU A 61 -20.96 12.93 8.45
CA GLU A 61 -20.11 11.87 8.93
C GLU A 61 -20.74 10.52 8.58
N ILE A 62 -19.93 9.63 7.99
CA ILE A 62 -20.38 8.31 7.55
C ILE A 62 -19.52 7.27 8.26
N SER A 63 -20.12 6.56 9.20
CA SER A 63 -19.48 5.46 9.89
C SER A 63 -19.64 4.17 9.07
N VAL A 64 -18.56 3.43 8.91
CA VAL A 64 -18.51 2.16 8.18
C VAL A 64 -17.89 1.07 9.07
N ALA A 65 -18.32 -0.17 8.88
CA ALA A 65 -17.88 -1.30 9.70
C ALA A 65 -16.39 -1.64 9.55
N ASN A 66 -15.83 -1.44 8.35
CA ASN A 66 -14.44 -1.75 8.05
C ASN A 66 -13.98 -1.03 6.77
N ARG A 67 -12.69 -1.14 6.43
CA ARG A 67 -12.10 -0.53 5.22
C ARG A 67 -12.77 -0.98 3.92
N ASN A 68 -13.16 -2.24 3.79
CA ASN A 68 -13.83 -2.74 2.58
C ASN A 68 -15.20 -2.09 2.39
N ALA A 69 -15.95 -1.88 3.47
CA ALA A 69 -17.22 -1.16 3.44
C ALA A 69 -17.04 0.30 3.01
N GLN A 70 -15.92 0.95 3.40
CA GLN A 70 -15.57 2.29 2.92
C GLN A 70 -15.39 2.33 1.40
N TYR A 71 -14.64 1.39 0.83
CA TYR A 71 -14.43 1.35 -0.62
C TYR A 71 -15.71 1.01 -1.38
N SER A 72 -16.53 0.10 -0.86
CA SER A 72 -17.85 -0.21 -1.42
C SER A 72 -18.79 1.00 -1.40
N TYR A 73 -18.76 1.81 -0.34
CA TYR A 73 -19.50 3.07 -0.29
C TYR A 73 -19.01 4.06 -1.35
N LEU A 74 -17.69 4.27 -1.45
CA LEU A 74 -17.10 5.18 -2.44
C LEU A 74 -17.37 4.73 -3.88
N LEU A 75 -17.40 3.42 -4.13
CA LEU A 75 -17.79 2.86 -5.44
C LEU A 75 -19.23 3.25 -5.82
N LYS A 76 -20.18 3.16 -4.86
CA LYS A 76 -21.56 3.58 -5.06
C LYS A 76 -21.65 5.08 -5.33
N VAL A 77 -20.88 5.90 -4.62
CA VAL A 77 -20.80 7.35 -4.84
C VAL A 77 -20.29 7.63 -6.26
N ALA A 78 -19.24 6.92 -6.70
CA ALA A 78 -18.68 7.07 -8.03
C ALA A 78 -19.68 6.70 -9.13
N ALA A 79 -20.40 5.58 -8.98
CA ALA A 79 -21.40 5.11 -9.94
C ALA A 79 -22.58 6.08 -10.12
N GLY A 80 -22.96 6.79 -9.03
CA GLY A 80 -24.04 7.82 -9.08
C GLY A 80 -23.53 9.24 -9.27
N CYS A 81 -22.26 9.45 -9.62
CA CYS A 81 -21.63 10.76 -9.65
C CYS A 81 -22.02 11.55 -10.89
N THR A 82 -22.84 12.59 -10.71
CA THR A 82 -23.24 13.54 -11.78
C THR A 82 -22.55 14.90 -11.65
N ASN A 83 -22.12 15.26 -10.45
CA ASN A 83 -21.47 16.53 -10.16
C ASN A 83 -19.99 16.30 -9.85
N GLN A 84 -19.17 17.33 -10.03
CA GLN A 84 -17.76 17.27 -9.70
C GLN A 84 -17.56 16.87 -8.21
N THR A 85 -17.00 15.70 -7.99
CA THR A 85 -16.81 15.08 -6.69
C THR A 85 -15.37 14.62 -6.54
N ALA A 86 -14.68 15.08 -5.49
CA ALA A 86 -13.31 14.68 -5.22
C ALA A 86 -13.24 13.78 -3.98
N VAL A 87 -12.56 12.66 -4.10
CA VAL A 87 -12.13 11.83 -2.98
C VAL A 87 -10.71 12.26 -2.60
N LEU A 88 -10.58 12.77 -1.39
CA LEU A 88 -9.29 13.20 -0.85
C LEU A 88 -8.72 12.13 0.08
N TYR A 89 -7.48 11.78 -0.14
CA TYR A 89 -6.76 10.80 0.68
C TYR A 89 -5.36 11.33 1.05
N ARG A 90 -4.78 10.76 2.09
CA ARG A 90 -3.47 11.16 2.58
C ARG A 90 -2.35 10.62 1.69
N ASP A 91 -2.35 9.30 1.48
CA ASP A 91 -1.30 8.57 0.78
C ASP A 91 -1.88 7.86 -0.45
N HIS A 92 -1.15 7.85 -1.55
CA HIS A 92 -1.60 7.27 -2.83
C HIS A 92 -2.02 5.80 -2.72
N GLU A 93 -1.37 5.03 -1.87
CA GLU A 93 -1.73 3.62 -1.64
C GLU A 93 -3.14 3.43 -1.06
N CYS A 94 -3.65 4.40 -0.29
CA CYS A 94 -5.02 4.35 0.23
C CYS A 94 -6.08 4.36 -0.87
N ALA A 95 -5.74 4.88 -2.06
CA ALA A 95 -6.65 4.91 -3.20
C ALA A 95 -6.62 3.62 -4.03
N LEU A 96 -5.57 2.79 -3.92
CA LEU A 96 -5.40 1.60 -4.76
C LEU A 96 -6.58 0.62 -4.72
N PRO A 97 -7.15 0.27 -3.55
CA PRO A 97 -8.32 -0.61 -3.52
C PRO A 97 -9.56 0.01 -4.18
N LEU A 98 -9.71 1.34 -4.08
CA LEU A 98 -10.80 2.02 -4.79
C LEU A 98 -10.57 2.03 -6.30
N ILE A 99 -9.34 2.30 -6.74
CA ILE A 99 -8.95 2.24 -8.15
C ILE A 99 -9.23 0.85 -8.71
N ASP A 100 -8.82 -0.20 -8.00
CA ASP A 100 -9.07 -1.59 -8.41
C ASP A 100 -10.57 -1.88 -8.57
N LEU A 101 -11.41 -1.44 -7.64
CA LEU A 101 -12.86 -1.59 -7.73
C LEU A 101 -13.47 -0.79 -8.88
N LEU A 102 -13.03 0.45 -9.11
CA LEU A 102 -13.50 1.29 -10.21
C LEU A 102 -13.18 0.65 -11.56
N GLU A 103 -11.95 0.17 -11.76
CA GLU A 103 -11.53 -0.52 -12.98
C GLU A 103 -12.31 -1.83 -13.21
N ARG A 104 -12.51 -2.64 -12.18
CA ARG A 104 -13.31 -3.88 -12.29
C ARG A 104 -14.77 -3.63 -12.66
N ASN A 105 -15.32 -2.50 -12.27
CA ASN A 105 -16.71 -2.14 -12.54
C ASN A 105 -16.86 -1.20 -13.76
N GLY A 106 -15.79 -0.86 -14.46
CA GLY A 106 -15.82 0.02 -15.61
C GLY A 106 -16.31 1.44 -15.28
N ILE A 107 -16.12 1.89 -14.03
CA ILE A 107 -16.57 3.21 -13.60
C ILE A 107 -15.47 4.23 -13.87
N PRO A 108 -15.76 5.28 -14.67
CA PRO A 108 -14.76 6.28 -15.00
C PRO A 108 -14.35 7.12 -13.78
N TYR A 109 -13.08 7.45 -13.71
CA TYR A 109 -12.50 8.32 -12.69
C TYR A 109 -11.26 9.03 -13.25
N ARG A 110 -10.89 10.14 -12.62
CA ARG A 110 -9.68 10.89 -12.94
C ARG A 110 -8.75 10.93 -11.74
N MET A 111 -7.46 10.67 -11.96
CA MET A 111 -6.41 10.88 -10.96
C MET A 111 -5.68 12.18 -11.24
N ARG A 112 -5.34 12.95 -10.19
CA ARG A 112 -4.48 14.12 -10.34
C ARG A 112 -3.01 13.76 -10.47
N ASN A 113 -2.54 12.84 -9.66
CA ASN A 113 -1.15 12.37 -9.66
C ASN A 113 -1.11 10.85 -9.58
N ALA A 114 -0.21 10.25 -10.34
CA ALA A 114 0.10 8.83 -10.26
C ALA A 114 1.33 8.62 -9.35
N ASP A 115 1.29 7.60 -8.51
CA ASP A 115 2.43 7.20 -7.68
C ASP A 115 2.62 5.67 -7.77
N MET A 116 3.85 5.28 -8.09
CA MET A 116 4.24 3.87 -8.27
C MET A 116 4.96 3.27 -7.06
N THR A 117 5.17 4.05 -6.00
CA THR A 117 5.97 3.64 -4.83
C THR A 117 5.43 2.40 -4.13
N PHE A 118 4.12 2.16 -4.18
CA PHE A 118 3.53 0.93 -3.65
C PHE A 118 4.06 -0.32 -4.37
N PHE A 119 4.05 -0.31 -5.71
CA PHE A 119 4.42 -1.47 -6.53
C PHE A 119 5.92 -1.77 -6.48
N THR A 120 6.76 -0.77 -6.22
CA THR A 120 8.21 -0.90 -6.05
C THR A 120 8.63 -1.07 -4.59
N ASN A 121 7.66 -1.08 -3.67
CA ASN A 121 7.94 -1.28 -2.27
C ASN A 121 8.49 -2.69 -2.02
N ARG A 122 9.49 -2.77 -1.16
CA ARG A 122 10.20 -4.01 -0.83
C ARG A 122 9.25 -5.13 -0.40
N VAL A 123 8.30 -4.84 0.49
CA VAL A 123 7.34 -5.85 0.99
C VAL A 123 6.45 -6.39 -0.12
N VAL A 124 5.94 -5.53 -1.00
CA VAL A 124 5.09 -5.92 -2.13
C VAL A 124 5.87 -6.76 -3.13
N MET A 125 7.10 -6.34 -3.44
CA MET A 125 7.99 -7.10 -4.32
C MET A 125 8.39 -8.45 -3.73
N ASP A 126 8.71 -8.50 -2.43
CA ASP A 126 9.08 -9.74 -1.75
C ASP A 126 7.94 -10.77 -1.80
N ILE A 127 6.73 -10.38 -1.43
CA ILE A 127 5.54 -11.25 -1.50
C ILE A 127 5.32 -11.73 -2.94
N SER A 128 5.39 -10.83 -3.93
CA SER A 128 5.26 -11.18 -5.34
C SER A 128 6.32 -12.17 -5.80
N ASN A 129 7.58 -11.98 -5.40
CA ASN A 129 8.69 -12.87 -5.76
C ASN A 129 8.59 -14.24 -5.10
N ILE A 130 8.11 -14.31 -3.85
CA ILE A 130 7.86 -15.57 -3.16
C ILE A 130 6.75 -16.36 -3.88
N ILE A 131 5.68 -15.70 -4.28
CA ILE A 131 4.58 -16.33 -5.05
C ILE A 131 5.09 -16.81 -6.41
N LYS A 132 5.87 -16.00 -7.13
CA LYS A 132 6.47 -16.40 -8.41
C LYS A 132 7.42 -17.58 -8.25
N LEU A 133 8.22 -17.63 -7.19
CA LEU A 133 9.10 -18.77 -6.91
C LEU A 133 8.29 -20.04 -6.58
N ALA A 134 7.13 -19.93 -5.93
CA ALA A 134 6.26 -21.08 -5.71
C ALA A 134 5.72 -21.65 -7.03
N ALA A 135 5.41 -20.77 -8.00
CA ALA A 135 4.94 -21.18 -9.33
C ALA A 135 6.07 -21.71 -10.23
N ASP A 136 7.28 -21.18 -10.10
CA ASP A 136 8.47 -21.62 -10.83
C ASP A 136 9.62 -21.93 -9.85
N PRO A 137 9.61 -23.11 -9.22
CA PRO A 137 10.61 -23.49 -8.23
C PRO A 137 11.98 -23.81 -8.83
N GLN A 138 12.16 -23.71 -10.15
CA GLN A 138 13.46 -23.79 -10.83
C GLN A 138 14.09 -22.42 -11.03
N ASN A 139 13.39 -21.33 -10.74
CA ASN A 139 13.87 -19.99 -10.90
C ASN A 139 14.89 -19.61 -9.80
N THR A 140 16.16 -19.88 -10.09
CA THR A 140 17.26 -19.67 -9.17
C THR A 140 17.51 -18.20 -8.85
N ASP A 141 17.16 -17.28 -9.75
CA ASP A 141 17.33 -15.84 -9.52
C ASP A 141 16.31 -15.32 -8.51
N LEU A 142 15.06 -15.76 -8.61
CA LEU A 142 14.04 -15.48 -7.59
C LEU A 142 14.41 -16.12 -6.25
N PHE A 143 14.89 -17.37 -6.25
CA PHE A 143 15.36 -18.04 -5.04
C PHE A 143 16.43 -17.23 -4.32
N LEU A 144 17.46 -16.76 -5.04
CA LEU A 144 18.54 -15.95 -4.46
C LEU A 144 18.07 -14.59 -3.91
N GLN A 145 16.93 -14.08 -4.40
CA GLN A 145 16.32 -12.85 -3.87
C GLN A 145 15.49 -13.06 -2.60
N VAL A 146 14.99 -14.29 -2.34
CA VAL A 146 14.01 -14.50 -1.27
C VAL A 146 14.44 -15.50 -0.20
N TYR A 147 15.40 -16.41 -0.43
CA TYR A 147 15.75 -17.47 0.52
C TYR A 147 16.07 -16.96 1.95
N TYR A 148 16.77 -15.85 2.07
CA TYR A 148 17.17 -15.27 3.37
C TYR A 148 16.04 -14.50 4.07
N LYS A 149 14.94 -14.28 3.38
CA LYS A 149 13.71 -13.64 3.89
C LYS A 149 12.72 -14.67 4.45
N LEU A 150 12.97 -15.92 4.18
CA LEU A 150 12.20 -17.06 4.67
C LEU A 150 12.97 -17.80 5.77
N GLY A 151 12.29 -18.63 6.54
CA GLY A 151 12.88 -19.43 7.57
C GLY A 151 13.71 -20.64 7.06
N THR A 152 14.53 -20.42 6.02
CA THR A 152 15.37 -21.46 5.44
C THR A 152 16.66 -21.71 6.22
N TYR A 153 17.14 -20.71 6.97
CA TYR A 153 18.43 -20.70 7.70
C TYR A 153 19.64 -21.00 6.83
N LEU A 154 19.53 -20.82 5.51
CA LEU A 154 20.64 -21.03 4.58
C LEU A 154 21.66 -19.90 4.67
N ARG A 155 22.94 -20.27 4.68
CA ARG A 155 24.06 -19.33 4.48
C ARG A 155 24.13 -18.95 3.00
N LYS A 156 24.67 -17.79 2.71
CA LYS A 156 24.80 -17.27 1.33
C LYS A 156 25.52 -18.25 0.40
N GLN A 157 26.61 -18.87 0.87
CA GLN A 157 27.38 -19.85 0.09
C GLN A 157 26.54 -21.09 -0.27
N ASP A 158 25.76 -21.61 0.70
CA ASP A 158 24.91 -22.77 0.47
C ASP A 158 23.80 -22.46 -0.52
N ALA A 159 23.18 -21.28 -0.44
CA ALA A 159 22.16 -20.84 -1.38
C ALA A 159 22.68 -20.74 -2.83
N HIS A 160 23.88 -20.21 -3.03
CA HIS A 160 24.51 -20.16 -4.38
C HIS A 160 24.83 -21.58 -4.89
N LYS A 161 25.38 -22.46 -4.03
CA LYS A 161 25.64 -23.87 -4.39
C LYS A 161 24.35 -24.60 -4.78
N ILE A 162 23.27 -24.41 -4.05
CA ILE A 162 21.95 -24.97 -4.38
C ILE A 162 21.45 -24.44 -5.72
N ALA A 163 21.55 -23.13 -5.95
CA ALA A 163 21.16 -22.53 -7.23
C ALA A 163 21.95 -23.13 -8.43
N ASP A 164 23.26 -23.33 -8.26
CA ASP A 164 24.10 -23.93 -9.30
C ASP A 164 23.74 -25.40 -9.57
N ILE A 165 23.45 -26.19 -8.52
CA ILE A 165 23.01 -27.57 -8.63
C ILE A 165 21.65 -27.63 -9.33
N SER A 166 20.69 -26.78 -8.91
CA SER A 166 19.37 -26.68 -9.51
C SER A 166 19.44 -26.41 -11.02
N ARG A 167 20.27 -25.45 -11.45
CA ARG A 167 20.49 -25.14 -12.89
C ARG A 167 21.08 -26.31 -13.65
N LYS A 168 22.12 -26.96 -13.09
CA LYS A 168 22.82 -28.05 -13.75
C LYS A 168 21.96 -29.31 -13.89
N GLN A 169 21.18 -29.62 -12.85
CA GLN A 169 20.38 -30.86 -12.77
C GLN A 169 18.92 -30.67 -13.21
N LYS A 170 18.51 -29.41 -13.50
CA LYS A 170 17.13 -29.05 -13.86
C LYS A 170 16.10 -29.48 -12.79
N LEU A 171 16.51 -29.36 -11.53
CA LEU A 171 15.68 -29.65 -10.35
C LEU A 171 15.11 -28.36 -9.79
N SER A 172 14.03 -28.47 -9.01
CA SER A 172 13.62 -27.35 -8.16
C SER A 172 14.73 -27.01 -7.15
N VAL A 173 14.80 -25.76 -6.73
CA VAL A 173 15.80 -25.32 -5.72
C VAL A 173 15.64 -26.09 -4.40
N TRP A 174 14.42 -26.51 -4.07
CA TRP A 174 14.11 -27.28 -2.88
C TRP A 174 14.62 -28.72 -2.98
N GLU A 175 14.43 -29.38 -4.11
CA GLU A 175 14.98 -30.72 -4.37
C GLU A 175 16.48 -30.70 -4.42
N ALA A 176 17.08 -29.71 -5.09
CA ALA A 176 18.52 -29.53 -5.13
C ALA A 176 19.11 -29.33 -3.71
N ALA A 177 18.42 -28.59 -2.84
CA ALA A 177 18.83 -28.39 -1.46
C ALA A 177 18.76 -29.69 -0.63
N LEU A 178 17.67 -30.44 -0.74
CA LEU A 178 17.45 -31.65 0.06
C LEU A 178 18.29 -32.85 -0.40
N GLN A 179 18.50 -32.99 -1.72
CA GLN A 179 19.23 -34.13 -2.28
C GLN A 179 20.75 -33.92 -2.34
N TYR A 180 21.19 -32.72 -2.75
CA TYR A 180 22.58 -32.44 -3.09
C TYR A 180 23.25 -31.41 -2.17
N GLY A 181 22.47 -30.74 -1.33
CA GLY A 181 23.02 -29.76 -0.39
C GLY A 181 23.73 -30.47 0.77
N ASP A 182 24.96 -30.07 1.06
CA ASP A 182 25.69 -30.48 2.28
C ASP A 182 25.22 -29.61 3.46
N LEU A 183 24.04 -29.92 3.95
CA LEU A 183 23.33 -29.15 4.97
C LEU A 183 23.10 -30.03 6.20
N ASP A 184 23.14 -29.38 7.38
CA ASP A 184 22.80 -30.09 8.62
C ASP A 184 21.30 -30.45 8.69
N GLY A 185 20.94 -31.32 9.65
CA GLY A 185 19.58 -31.85 9.77
C GLY A 185 18.53 -30.77 10.08
N TYR A 186 18.90 -29.75 10.83
CA TYR A 186 18.00 -28.63 11.16
C TYR A 186 17.64 -27.81 9.93
N VAL A 187 18.65 -27.43 9.16
CA VAL A 187 18.45 -26.66 7.90
C VAL A 187 17.65 -27.48 6.89
N LYS A 188 17.95 -28.78 6.74
CA LYS A 188 17.15 -29.70 5.86
C LYS A 188 15.67 -29.75 6.30
N GLY A 189 15.41 -29.86 7.60
CA GLY A 189 14.06 -29.82 8.15
C GLY A 189 13.31 -28.53 7.82
N SER A 190 13.99 -27.39 8.00
CA SER A 190 13.44 -26.08 7.69
C SER A 190 13.13 -25.91 6.20
N ILE A 191 14.02 -26.35 5.31
CA ILE A 191 13.82 -26.34 3.85
C ILE A 191 12.62 -27.23 3.46
N SER A 192 12.49 -28.43 4.04
CA SER A 192 11.35 -29.32 3.79
C SER A 192 10.04 -28.68 4.22
N ALA A 193 10.00 -27.99 5.35
CA ALA A 193 8.83 -27.24 5.79
C ALA A 193 8.49 -26.10 4.80
N ILE A 194 9.46 -25.30 4.37
CA ILE A 194 9.28 -24.24 3.40
C ILE A 194 8.79 -24.82 2.05
N GLN A 195 9.36 -25.91 1.57
CA GLN A 195 8.91 -26.60 0.35
C GLN A 195 7.43 -27.00 0.45
N THR A 196 7.01 -27.53 1.59
CA THR A 196 5.60 -27.88 1.84
C THR A 196 4.71 -26.65 1.79
N HIS A 197 5.11 -25.57 2.45
CA HIS A 197 4.35 -24.30 2.39
C HIS A 197 4.28 -23.73 0.98
N MET A 198 5.36 -23.80 0.18
CA MET A 198 5.37 -23.35 -1.21
C MET A 198 4.37 -24.10 -2.09
N LYS A 199 4.22 -25.43 -1.91
CA LYS A 199 3.22 -26.22 -2.63
C LYS A 199 1.80 -25.78 -2.28
N HIS A 200 1.48 -25.66 -0.99
CA HIS A 200 0.14 -25.25 -0.55
C HIS A 200 -0.18 -23.79 -0.89
N LEU A 201 0.84 -22.94 -1.08
CA LEU A 201 0.65 -21.53 -1.36
C LEU A 201 -0.18 -21.29 -2.61
N LEU A 202 0.00 -22.11 -3.65
CA LEU A 202 -0.70 -21.97 -4.93
C LEU A 202 -2.13 -22.54 -4.92
N GLU A 203 -2.45 -23.38 -3.93
CA GLU A 203 -3.77 -24.00 -3.77
C GLU A 203 -4.75 -23.13 -2.97
N GLU A 204 -4.26 -22.05 -2.37
CA GLU A 204 -5.04 -21.17 -1.49
C GLU A 204 -5.46 -19.86 -2.18
N PRO A 205 -6.55 -19.24 -1.74
CA PRO A 205 -6.86 -17.86 -2.12
C PRO A 205 -5.73 -16.89 -1.75
N ALA A 206 -5.55 -15.84 -2.55
CA ALA A 206 -4.41 -14.91 -2.41
C ALA A 206 -4.24 -14.33 -0.99
N GLY A 207 -5.35 -14.01 -0.29
CA GLY A 207 -5.30 -13.50 1.07
C GLY A 207 -4.74 -14.51 2.08
N LYS A 208 -5.07 -15.81 1.93
CA LYS A 208 -4.52 -16.89 2.76
C LYS A 208 -3.05 -17.14 2.45
N ALA A 209 -2.68 -17.07 1.17
CA ALA A 209 -1.28 -17.21 0.75
C ALA A 209 -0.39 -16.12 1.36
N ILE A 210 -0.82 -14.85 1.37
CA ILE A 210 -0.09 -13.77 2.06
C ILE A 210 0.04 -14.08 3.56
N TYR A 211 -1.04 -14.51 4.21
CA TYR A 211 -1.01 -14.89 5.61
C TYR A 211 0.00 -16.03 5.88
N ARG A 212 0.00 -17.06 5.03
CA ARG A 212 0.96 -18.17 5.10
C ARG A 212 2.41 -17.70 4.99
N ILE A 213 2.72 -16.85 4.01
CA ILE A 213 4.06 -16.29 3.82
C ILE A 213 4.51 -15.54 5.08
N VAL A 214 3.65 -14.68 5.60
CA VAL A 214 3.99 -13.82 6.73
C VAL A 214 4.13 -14.62 8.02
N GLN A 215 3.18 -15.53 8.33
CA GLN A 215 3.10 -16.17 9.65
C GLN A 215 3.84 -17.52 9.73
N TYR A 216 3.91 -18.28 8.64
CA TYR A 216 4.43 -19.66 8.69
C TYR A 216 5.73 -19.87 7.92
N MET A 217 6.12 -18.93 7.06
CA MET A 217 7.33 -19.09 6.26
C MET A 217 8.50 -18.23 6.75
N GLY A 218 8.39 -17.59 7.93
CA GLY A 218 9.44 -16.80 8.55
C GLY A 218 9.58 -15.37 8.04
N TYR A 219 8.67 -14.89 7.18
CA TYR A 219 8.78 -13.54 6.63
C TYR A 219 8.54 -12.45 7.68
N GLN A 220 7.67 -12.68 8.69
CA GLN A 220 7.47 -11.76 9.80
C GLN A 220 8.76 -11.56 10.62
N ASP A 221 9.48 -12.63 10.88
CA ASP A 221 10.77 -12.55 11.60
C ASP A 221 11.81 -11.77 10.81
N TYR A 222 11.80 -11.93 9.48
CA TYR A 222 12.66 -11.14 8.60
C TYR A 222 12.32 -9.66 8.66
N LEU A 223 11.05 -9.26 8.59
CA LEU A 223 10.63 -7.87 8.70
C LEU A 223 11.07 -7.27 10.04
N THR A 224 10.84 -7.99 11.13
CA THR A 224 11.21 -7.56 12.48
C THR A 224 12.72 -7.36 12.63
N ARG A 225 13.53 -8.35 12.21
CA ARG A 225 15.00 -8.27 12.27
C ARG A 225 15.60 -7.18 11.38
N SER A 226 14.93 -6.86 10.27
CA SER A 226 15.37 -5.86 9.31
C SER A 226 14.78 -4.47 9.57
N GLU A 227 14.00 -4.30 10.64
CA GLU A 227 13.30 -3.05 11.01
C GLU A 227 12.44 -2.49 9.87
N ILE A 228 11.89 -3.38 9.03
CA ILE A 228 11.04 -2.99 7.90
C ILE A 228 9.61 -2.86 8.38
N LYS A 229 9.00 -1.69 8.11
CA LYS A 229 7.58 -1.45 8.40
C LYS A 229 6.71 -2.26 7.44
N ASP A 230 5.72 -2.94 7.99
CA ASP A 230 4.78 -3.82 7.27
C ASP A 230 3.49 -3.12 6.81
N ASN A 231 3.45 -1.78 6.89
CA ASN A 231 2.27 -0.97 6.60
C ASN A 231 1.67 -1.20 5.19
N LYS A 232 2.44 -1.73 4.24
CA LYS A 232 1.98 -2.07 2.89
C LYS A 232 1.17 -3.39 2.84
N LEU A 233 1.35 -4.26 3.83
CA LEU A 233 0.62 -5.53 3.91
C LEU A 233 -0.89 -5.33 4.03
N ASP A 234 -1.35 -4.29 4.70
CA ASP A 234 -2.78 -4.03 4.84
C ASP A 234 -3.44 -3.75 3.48
N THR A 235 -2.84 -2.87 2.68
CA THR A 235 -3.35 -2.58 1.33
C THR A 235 -3.23 -3.82 0.43
N LEU A 236 -2.12 -4.54 0.51
CA LEU A 236 -1.92 -5.77 -0.26
C LEU A 236 -2.96 -6.84 0.10
N ARG A 237 -3.32 -7.00 1.38
CA ARG A 237 -4.37 -7.92 1.84
C ARG A 237 -5.76 -7.53 1.31
N ILE A 238 -6.06 -6.23 1.24
CA ILE A 238 -7.33 -5.75 0.70
C ILE A 238 -7.43 -6.10 -0.80
N LEU A 239 -6.37 -5.86 -1.58
CA LEU A 239 -6.32 -6.24 -2.99
C LEU A 239 -6.41 -7.76 -3.16
N ALA A 240 -5.68 -8.52 -2.34
CA ALA A 240 -5.68 -9.98 -2.37
C ALA A 240 -7.04 -10.62 -2.03
N ALA A 241 -7.88 -9.94 -1.24
CA ALA A 241 -9.20 -10.46 -0.88
C ALA A 241 -10.15 -10.60 -2.08
N LEU A 242 -9.84 -9.94 -3.20
CA LEU A 242 -10.61 -10.00 -4.45
C LEU A 242 -10.03 -11.02 -5.45
N GLU A 243 -8.93 -11.70 -5.11
CA GLU A 243 -8.24 -12.62 -6.00
C GLU A 243 -8.37 -14.08 -5.55
N GLU A 244 -8.75 -14.93 -6.48
CA GLU A 244 -8.96 -16.36 -6.23
C GLU A 244 -7.65 -17.12 -6.01
N SER A 245 -6.55 -16.63 -6.58
CA SER A 245 -5.24 -17.26 -6.45
C SER A 245 -4.11 -16.26 -6.26
N PRO A 246 -2.98 -16.67 -5.64
CA PRO A 246 -1.81 -15.82 -5.47
C PRO A 246 -1.21 -15.35 -6.80
N ILE A 247 -1.22 -16.19 -7.83
CA ILE A 247 -0.71 -15.82 -9.15
C ILE A 247 -1.57 -14.72 -9.75
N ARG A 248 -2.90 -14.84 -9.64
CA ARG A 248 -3.80 -13.79 -10.13
C ARG A 248 -3.59 -12.45 -9.41
N LEU A 249 -3.26 -12.48 -8.11
CA LEU A 249 -2.85 -11.26 -7.39
C LEU A 249 -1.61 -10.61 -8.01
N VAL A 250 -0.56 -11.41 -8.30
CA VAL A 250 0.68 -10.88 -8.90
C VAL A 250 0.41 -10.27 -10.27
N GLU A 251 -0.39 -10.93 -11.09
CA GLU A 251 -0.84 -10.39 -12.39
C GLU A 251 -1.62 -9.09 -12.20
N ARG A 252 -2.58 -9.07 -11.27
CA ARG A 252 -3.40 -7.90 -11.00
C ARG A 252 -2.60 -6.70 -10.52
N LEU A 253 -1.59 -6.91 -9.69
CA LEU A 253 -0.68 -5.84 -9.27
C LEU A 253 0.06 -5.23 -10.47
N SER A 254 0.49 -6.07 -11.42
CA SER A 254 1.15 -5.60 -12.65
C SER A 254 0.18 -4.85 -13.57
N GLU A 255 -1.05 -5.34 -13.72
CA GLU A 255 -2.12 -4.67 -14.47
C GLU A 255 -2.43 -3.28 -13.87
N LEU A 256 -2.64 -3.21 -12.54
CA LEU A 256 -2.91 -1.95 -11.84
C LEU A 256 -1.76 -0.96 -11.99
N GLN A 257 -0.52 -1.43 -11.89
CA GLN A 257 0.65 -0.59 -12.12
C GLN A 257 0.63 0.02 -13.52
N GLN A 258 0.34 -0.79 -14.53
CA GLN A 258 0.25 -0.33 -15.92
C GLN A 258 -0.91 0.65 -16.12
N ILE A 259 -2.09 0.32 -15.64
CA ILE A 259 -3.28 1.19 -15.70
C ILE A 259 -2.96 2.57 -15.12
N ILE A 260 -2.42 2.62 -13.91
CA ILE A 260 -2.12 3.87 -13.22
C ILE A 260 -1.06 4.68 -13.98
N LYS A 261 -0.06 4.01 -14.56
CA LYS A 261 1.02 4.64 -15.32
C LYS A 261 0.53 5.23 -16.64
N GLU A 262 -0.39 4.53 -17.32
CA GLU A 262 -0.80 4.87 -18.70
C GLU A 262 -2.14 5.63 -18.76
N LYS A 263 -2.88 5.72 -17.65
CA LYS A 263 -4.21 6.35 -17.64
C LYS A 263 -4.13 7.83 -18.02
N PRO A 264 -4.73 8.22 -19.16
CA PRO A 264 -4.74 9.62 -19.56
C PRO A 264 -5.66 10.44 -18.64
N PRO A 265 -5.35 11.71 -18.39
CA PRO A 265 -6.23 12.58 -17.63
C PRO A 265 -7.53 12.87 -18.42
N ASP A 266 -8.66 12.36 -17.94
CA ASP A 266 -9.98 12.70 -18.48
C ASP A 266 -10.59 13.87 -17.69
N TYR A 267 -10.50 15.07 -18.24
CA TYR A 267 -11.03 16.27 -17.59
C TYR A 267 -12.56 16.38 -17.62
N SER A 268 -13.24 15.57 -18.42
CA SER A 268 -14.70 15.51 -18.46
C SER A 268 -15.27 14.65 -17.32
N CYS A 269 -14.46 13.75 -16.74
CA CYS A 269 -14.89 12.87 -15.67
C CYS A 269 -15.16 13.63 -14.37
N PRO A 270 -16.38 13.54 -13.81
CA PRO A 270 -16.73 14.28 -12.60
C PRO A 270 -16.12 13.67 -11.32
N PHE A 271 -15.74 12.40 -11.31
CA PHE A 271 -15.20 11.71 -10.14
C PHE A 271 -13.67 11.76 -10.12
N ILE A 272 -13.12 12.41 -9.08
CA ILE A 272 -11.70 12.77 -9.03
C ILE A 272 -11.05 12.12 -7.80
N LEU A 273 -9.93 11.46 -8.00
CA LEU A 273 -9.05 10.97 -6.94
C LEU A 273 -7.86 11.90 -6.77
N SER A 274 -7.64 12.42 -5.56
CA SER A 274 -6.56 13.39 -5.30
C SER A 274 -6.01 13.24 -3.89
N THR A 275 -4.72 13.46 -3.73
CA THR A 275 -4.17 13.68 -2.38
C THR A 275 -4.61 15.05 -1.85
N ILE A 276 -4.66 15.17 -0.52
CA ILE A 276 -4.97 16.44 0.15
C ILE A 276 -4.03 17.56 -0.35
N HIS A 277 -2.75 17.25 -0.56
CA HIS A 277 -1.75 18.23 -1.02
C HIS A 277 -1.95 18.67 -2.48
N ALA A 278 -2.44 17.78 -3.33
CA ALA A 278 -2.67 18.08 -4.76
C ALA A 278 -4.06 18.69 -5.03
N SER A 279 -4.91 18.82 -4.02
CA SER A 279 -6.28 19.34 -4.16
C SER A 279 -6.35 20.88 -4.19
N LYS A 280 -5.21 21.56 -4.15
CA LYS A 280 -5.12 23.02 -4.17
C LYS A 280 -5.43 23.61 -5.54
#